data_1165f754575a9e481c94ed8f37382125
#
_entry.id   1165f754575a9e481c94ed8f37382125
#
_cell.length_a   1.000
_cell.length_b   1.000
_cell.length_c   1.000
_cell.angle_alpha   90.00
_cell.angle_beta   90.00
_cell.angle_gamma   90.00
#
_symmetry.space_group_name_H-M   'P 1'
#
loop_
_entity.id
_entity.type
_entity.pdbx_description
1 polymer ?
#
loop_
_entity_poly.entity_id
_entity_poly.type
_entity_poly.pdbx_seq_one_letter_code
_entity_poly.pdbx_strand_id
1 'polypeptide(L)'
;TYEALRRDPTGRRHLYLCAGEGPAPDALSDGPLESWTVAPAAAEGTLRRPQGEGERRFRSSRQLLDTLGRRLAGERMGLRLYAEGPEDFLWDVFGIAQDHGLGRSEVFLKQSGTLARRVQCVHCKTFNEGVTTTIVRCAGCGANLFVRDHFSRRLSAFQGVKIDAEQPGDVPQAERAYP
;
A
#
# COMPACT_ATOMS: atom_id res chain seq x y z
N THR A 1 5.99 14.06 1.72
CA THR A 1 7.09 13.64 0.82
C THR A 1 7.69 12.38 1.37
N TYR A 2 7.84 11.37 0.54
CA TYR A 2 8.51 10.10 0.88
C TYR A 2 10.00 10.24 0.56
N GLU A 3 10.85 9.77 1.49
CA GLU A 3 12.30 9.75 1.30
C GLU A 3 12.76 8.42 0.69
N ALA A 4 13.97 8.40 0.14
CA ALA A 4 14.59 7.16 -0.30
C ALA A 4 14.83 6.23 0.89
N LEU A 5 14.51 4.94 0.74
CA LEU A 5 14.76 3.95 1.79
C LEU A 5 16.26 3.82 2.04
N ARG A 6 16.64 3.89 3.29
CA ARG A 6 18.00 3.66 3.77
C ARG A 6 17.96 2.76 4.99
N ARG A 7 18.96 1.88 5.12
CA ARG A 7 19.07 0.99 6.26
C ARG A 7 19.29 1.78 7.55
N ASP A 8 18.44 1.53 8.55
CA ASP A 8 18.63 2.06 9.91
C ASP A 8 19.58 1.13 10.68
N PRO A 9 20.81 1.58 11.02
CA PRO A 9 21.81 0.75 11.68
C PRO A 9 21.43 0.39 13.13
N THR A 10 20.42 1.04 13.71
CA THR A 10 19.95 0.74 15.07
C THR A 10 19.05 -0.47 15.14
N GLY A 11 18.58 -0.96 13.98
CA GLY A 11 17.78 -2.18 13.88
C GLY A 11 18.63 -3.44 14.03
N ARG A 12 18.05 -4.46 14.67
CA ARG A 12 18.67 -5.80 14.77
C ARG A 12 18.19 -6.73 13.65
N ARG A 13 17.00 -6.50 13.15
CA ARG A 13 16.36 -7.26 12.06
C ARG A 13 15.74 -6.28 11.10
N HIS A 14 15.74 -6.64 9.82
CA HIS A 14 15.30 -5.77 8.75
C HIS A 14 14.37 -6.56 7.83
N LEU A 15 13.17 -6.03 7.60
CA LEU A 15 12.18 -6.60 6.71
C LEU A 15 11.78 -5.58 5.65
N TYR A 16 12.01 -5.90 4.39
CA TYR A 16 11.57 -5.12 3.24
C TYR A 16 10.32 -5.72 2.63
N LEU A 17 9.33 -4.87 2.37
CA LEU A 17 8.04 -5.20 1.77
C LEU A 17 7.85 -4.40 0.49
N CYS A 18 7.56 -5.06 -0.62
CA CYS A 18 7.29 -4.39 -1.88
C CYS A 18 5.96 -4.86 -2.48
N ALA A 19 5.08 -3.91 -2.80
CA ALA A 19 3.82 -4.18 -3.51
C ALA A 19 4.01 -4.33 -5.03
N GLY A 20 5.22 -4.64 -5.48
CA GLY A 20 5.61 -4.85 -6.86
C GLY A 20 6.69 -5.90 -6.99
N GLU A 21 7.17 -6.07 -8.22
CA GLU A 21 8.32 -6.91 -8.53
C GLU A 21 9.60 -6.07 -8.51
N GLY A 22 10.66 -6.62 -7.99
CA GLY A 22 11.98 -6.01 -7.99
C GLY A 22 12.80 -6.40 -6.78
N PRO A 23 14.13 -6.27 -6.86
CA PRO A 23 15.01 -6.47 -5.73
C PRO A 23 14.82 -5.34 -4.69
N ALA A 24 15.19 -5.61 -3.45
CA ALA A 24 15.31 -4.56 -2.46
C ALA A 24 16.35 -3.52 -2.92
N PRO A 25 16.17 -2.23 -2.56
CA PRO A 25 17.18 -1.20 -2.86
C PRO A 25 18.55 -1.54 -2.28
N ASP A 26 19.62 -1.27 -3.03
CA ASP A 26 21.01 -1.52 -2.59
C ASP A 26 21.34 -0.89 -1.23
N ALA A 27 20.73 0.27 -0.96
CA ALA A 27 20.88 0.97 0.33
C ALA A 27 20.35 0.18 1.56
N LEU A 28 19.63 -0.94 1.34
CA LEU A 28 19.18 -1.86 2.39
C LEU A 28 20.04 -3.13 2.48
N SER A 29 20.91 -3.38 1.50
CA SER A 29 21.64 -4.65 1.33
C SER A 29 22.88 -4.80 2.24
N ASP A 30 23.17 -3.81 3.07
CA ASP A 30 24.29 -3.85 4.00
C ASP A 30 23.99 -4.76 5.22
N GLY A 31 24.01 -6.07 4.99
CA GLY A 31 23.75 -7.12 5.98
C GLY A 31 22.42 -7.88 5.76
N PRO A 32 22.06 -8.78 6.71
CA PRO A 32 20.87 -9.63 6.55
C PRO A 32 19.59 -8.83 6.38
N LEU A 33 18.81 -9.17 5.34
CA LEU A 33 17.55 -8.54 4.99
C LEU A 33 16.52 -9.62 4.60
N GLU A 34 15.39 -9.65 5.28
CA GLU A 34 14.21 -10.42 4.84
C GLU A 34 13.45 -9.58 3.81
N SER A 35 13.12 -10.15 2.65
CA SER A 35 12.47 -9.43 1.54
C SER A 35 11.19 -10.12 1.10
N TRP A 36 10.07 -9.40 1.14
CA TRP A 36 8.75 -9.87 0.74
C TRP A 36 8.23 -9.04 -0.43
N THR A 37 7.92 -9.70 -1.54
CA THR A 37 7.46 -9.03 -2.76
C THR A 37 6.11 -9.58 -3.21
N VAL A 38 5.30 -8.75 -3.85
CA VAL A 38 4.08 -9.16 -4.53
C VAL A 38 4.41 -9.33 -6.01
N ALA A 39 4.33 -10.59 -6.47
CA ALA A 39 4.33 -10.89 -7.89
C ALA A 39 2.88 -11.13 -8.30
N PRO A 40 2.22 -10.21 -9.05
CA PRO A 40 0.95 -10.52 -9.66
C PRO A 40 1.12 -11.79 -10.48
N ALA A 41 0.08 -12.65 -10.50
CA ALA A 41 0.11 -13.89 -11.27
C ALA A 41 0.39 -13.51 -12.75
N ALA A 42 1.66 -13.50 -13.12
CA ALA A 42 2.08 -13.39 -14.50
C ALA A 42 1.47 -14.58 -15.24
N ALA A 43 0.93 -14.29 -16.41
CA ALA A 43 0.49 -15.29 -17.35
C ALA A 43 1.36 -16.56 -17.25
N GLU A 44 0.69 -17.66 -17.06
CA GLU A 44 1.14 -19.04 -17.06
C GLU A 44 2.64 -19.28 -17.36
N GLY A 45 3.38 -19.76 -16.38
CA GLY A 45 4.57 -20.54 -16.68
C GLY A 45 5.80 -20.37 -15.81
N THR A 46 5.99 -19.33 -15.03
CA THR A 46 7.24 -19.24 -14.27
C THR A 46 7.05 -18.59 -12.91
N LEU A 47 6.60 -19.37 -11.93
CA LEU A 47 6.89 -19.06 -10.54
C LEU A 47 8.41 -19.15 -10.36
N ARG A 48 9.14 -18.06 -10.53
CA ARG A 48 10.53 -17.99 -10.10
C ARG A 48 10.55 -18.33 -8.61
N ARG A 49 11.23 -19.41 -8.26
CA ARG A 49 11.47 -19.77 -6.85
C ARG A 49 12.20 -18.61 -6.17
N PRO A 50 11.93 -18.34 -4.88
CA PRO A 50 12.77 -17.44 -4.09
C PRO A 50 14.23 -17.85 -4.27
N GLN A 51 15.12 -16.90 -4.59
CA GLN A 51 16.52 -17.19 -4.92
C GLN A 51 17.44 -17.04 -3.71
N GLY A 52 16.92 -16.63 -2.53
CA GLY A 52 17.73 -16.41 -1.33
C GLY A 52 17.03 -16.80 -0.03
N GLU A 53 17.83 -17.07 1.01
CA GLU A 53 17.32 -17.19 2.37
C GLU A 53 16.69 -15.84 2.78
N GLY A 54 15.43 -15.88 3.25
CA GLY A 54 14.69 -14.66 3.65
C GLY A 54 13.84 -14.02 2.53
N GLU A 55 13.88 -14.49 1.30
CA GLU A 55 12.98 -14.02 0.24
C GLU A 55 11.64 -14.75 0.26
N ARG A 56 10.55 -13.98 0.21
CA ARG A 56 9.19 -14.50 0.07
C ARG A 56 8.42 -13.77 -1.02
N ARG A 57 7.63 -14.51 -1.79
CA ARG A 57 6.76 -13.99 -2.84
C ARG A 57 5.31 -14.27 -2.52
N PHE A 58 4.47 -13.28 -2.73
CA PHE A 58 3.04 -13.33 -2.49
C PHE A 58 2.26 -13.08 -3.78
N ARG A 59 1.10 -13.69 -3.91
CA ARG A 59 0.22 -13.52 -5.08
C ARG A 59 -0.56 -12.20 -5.05
N SER A 60 -0.69 -11.59 -3.86
CA SER A 60 -1.41 -10.32 -3.70
C SER A 60 -0.90 -9.55 -2.48
N SER A 61 -1.08 -8.23 -2.49
CA SER A 61 -0.81 -7.37 -1.35
C SER A 61 -1.60 -7.80 -0.12
N ARG A 62 -2.85 -8.25 -0.28
CA ARG A 62 -3.67 -8.75 0.83
C ARG A 62 -3.02 -9.96 1.51
N GLN A 63 -2.56 -10.94 0.75
CA GLN A 63 -1.89 -12.12 1.32
C GLN A 63 -0.59 -11.73 2.06
N LEU A 64 0.17 -10.76 1.51
CA LEU A 64 1.36 -10.24 2.16
C LEU A 64 0.99 -9.56 3.49
N LEU A 65 -0.01 -8.67 3.50
CA LEU A 65 -0.46 -7.93 4.68
C LEU A 65 -1.01 -8.86 5.77
N ASP A 66 -1.82 -9.85 5.42
CA ASP A 66 -2.32 -10.86 6.36
C ASP A 66 -1.17 -11.67 6.99
N THR A 67 -0.13 -11.96 6.19
CA THR A 67 1.06 -12.66 6.67
C THR A 67 1.93 -11.76 7.54
N LEU A 68 2.02 -10.47 7.21
CA LEU A 68 2.71 -9.48 8.03
C LEU A 68 2.11 -9.39 9.43
N GLY A 69 0.79 -9.28 9.56
CA GLY A 69 0.12 -9.26 10.87
C GLY A 69 0.47 -10.48 11.71
N ARG A 70 0.42 -11.69 11.14
CA ARG A 70 0.82 -12.91 11.84
C ARG A 70 2.31 -12.93 12.22
N ARG A 71 3.17 -12.41 11.34
CA ARG A 71 4.61 -12.31 11.58
C ARG A 71 4.91 -11.38 12.75
N LEU A 72 4.25 -10.22 12.78
CA LEU A 72 4.47 -9.19 13.80
C LEU A 72 3.91 -9.58 15.18
N ALA A 73 2.87 -10.42 15.24
CA ALA A 73 2.32 -10.92 16.51
C ALA A 73 3.35 -11.68 17.37
N GLY A 74 4.35 -12.29 16.73
CA GLY A 74 5.44 -12.99 17.42
C GLY A 74 6.77 -12.22 17.44
N GLU A 75 6.77 -10.96 16.96
CA GLU A 75 7.99 -10.21 16.80
C GLU A 75 8.49 -9.58 18.10
N ARG A 76 9.78 -9.37 18.18
CA ARG A 76 10.44 -8.71 19.32
C ARG A 76 10.99 -7.36 18.91
N MET A 77 11.27 -6.50 19.87
CA MET A 77 11.89 -5.19 19.65
C MET A 77 13.16 -5.28 18.81
N GLY A 78 13.39 -4.26 17.98
CA GLY A 78 14.57 -4.14 17.13
C GLY A 78 14.35 -4.52 15.67
N LEU A 79 13.09 -4.76 15.23
CA LEU A 79 12.73 -4.84 13.82
C LEU A 79 12.73 -3.45 13.20
N ARG A 80 13.21 -3.34 11.96
CA ARG A 80 13.00 -2.19 11.07
C ARG A 80 12.24 -2.65 9.86
N LEU A 81 11.14 -1.97 9.58
CA LEU A 81 10.23 -2.28 8.50
C LEU A 81 10.40 -1.24 7.38
N TYR A 82 10.64 -1.70 6.17
CA TYR A 82 10.77 -0.87 4.98
C TYR A 82 9.68 -1.27 4.00
N ALA A 83 8.83 -0.33 3.58
CA ALA A 83 7.76 -0.62 2.64
C ALA A 83 7.85 0.27 1.40
N GLU A 84 7.68 -0.35 0.22
CA GLU A 84 7.67 0.31 -1.07
C GLU A 84 6.44 -0.12 -1.87
N GLY A 85 5.69 0.83 -2.42
CA GLY A 85 4.48 0.56 -3.19
C GLY A 85 3.52 1.74 -3.28
N PRO A 86 2.27 1.49 -3.72
CA PRO A 86 1.20 2.49 -3.75
C PRO A 86 0.84 3.00 -2.35
N GLU A 87 0.24 4.17 -2.28
CA GLU A 87 0.00 4.86 -1.01
C GLU A 87 -0.91 4.07 -0.05
N ASP A 88 -1.95 3.43 -0.55
CA ASP A 88 -2.85 2.58 0.22
C ASP A 88 -2.10 1.39 0.86
N PHE A 89 -1.24 0.72 0.10
CA PHE A 89 -0.40 -0.37 0.61
C PHE A 89 0.53 0.11 1.73
N LEU A 90 1.19 1.26 1.54
CA LEU A 90 2.11 1.80 2.53
C LEU A 90 1.42 2.08 3.87
N TRP A 91 0.21 2.65 3.83
CA TRP A 91 -0.53 2.96 5.05
C TRP A 91 -1.20 1.74 5.68
N ASP A 92 -1.57 0.72 4.88
CA ASP A 92 -1.98 -0.58 5.41
C ASP A 92 -0.83 -1.26 6.17
N VAL A 93 0.40 -1.27 5.61
CA VAL A 93 1.60 -1.76 6.30
C VAL A 93 1.84 -0.99 7.60
N PHE A 94 1.76 0.34 7.53
CA PHE A 94 1.97 1.21 8.70
C PHE A 94 0.94 0.96 9.80
N GLY A 95 -0.33 0.82 9.44
CA GLY A 95 -1.41 0.51 10.38
C GLY A 95 -1.17 -0.82 11.10
N ILE A 96 -0.87 -1.88 10.34
CA ILE A 96 -0.56 -3.20 10.90
C ILE A 96 0.68 -3.12 11.82
N ALA A 97 1.72 -2.40 11.43
CA ALA A 97 2.91 -2.23 12.24
C ALA A 97 2.61 -1.54 13.59
N GLN A 98 1.80 -0.48 13.56
CA GLN A 98 1.37 0.23 14.78
C GLN A 98 0.52 -0.65 15.70
N ASP A 99 -0.41 -1.43 15.15
CA ASP A 99 -1.27 -2.36 15.92
C ASP A 99 -0.43 -3.42 16.64
N HIS A 100 0.79 -3.69 16.17
CA HIS A 100 1.74 -4.60 16.78
C HIS A 100 2.90 -3.88 17.53
N GLY A 101 2.74 -2.59 17.82
CA GLY A 101 3.63 -1.84 18.70
C GLY A 101 4.89 -1.27 18.05
N LEU A 102 5.05 -1.33 16.71
CA LEU A 102 6.14 -0.63 16.05
C LEU A 102 5.91 0.88 16.06
N GLY A 103 6.92 1.62 16.47
CA GLY A 103 6.91 3.08 16.47
C GLY A 103 7.11 3.65 15.06
N ARG A 104 6.77 4.93 14.91
CA ARG A 104 6.90 5.64 13.63
C ARG A 104 8.36 5.71 13.12
N SER A 105 9.33 5.70 14.01
CA SER A 105 10.78 5.69 13.70
C SER A 105 11.29 4.31 13.27
N GLU A 106 10.47 3.28 13.35
CA GLU A 106 10.83 1.90 13.00
C GLU A 106 10.24 1.46 11.66
N VAL A 107 9.38 2.31 11.03
CA VAL A 107 8.69 2.03 9.77
C VAL A 107 9.04 3.10 8.74
N PHE A 108 9.68 2.68 7.67
CA PHE A 108 10.16 3.53 6.58
C PHE A 108 9.33 3.25 5.33
N LEU A 109 8.73 4.30 4.77
CA LEU A 109 7.81 4.21 3.65
C LEU A 109 8.37 4.92 2.42
N LYS A 110 8.23 4.32 1.25
CA LYS A 110 8.57 4.91 -0.04
C LYS A 110 7.46 4.62 -1.05
N GLN A 111 6.85 5.67 -1.57
CA GLN A 111 5.86 5.52 -2.62
C GLN A 111 6.54 5.13 -3.94
N SER A 112 5.97 4.12 -4.60
CA SER A 112 6.37 3.68 -5.94
C SER A 112 5.19 3.00 -6.66
N GLY A 113 5.32 2.77 -7.95
CA GLY A 113 4.30 2.12 -8.77
C GLY A 113 3.18 3.08 -9.17
N THR A 114 1.94 2.56 -9.21
CA THR A 114 0.78 3.31 -9.65
C THR A 114 0.38 4.44 -8.69
N LEU A 115 -0.16 5.53 -9.24
CA LEU A 115 -0.82 6.60 -8.49
C LEU A 115 -2.33 6.36 -8.35
N ALA A 116 -2.84 5.23 -8.86
CA ALA A 116 -4.24 4.86 -8.68
C ALA A 116 -4.62 4.87 -7.20
N ARG A 117 -5.81 5.35 -6.90
CA ARG A 117 -6.28 5.64 -5.54
C ARG A 117 -7.28 4.60 -5.04
N ARG A 118 -7.17 4.23 -3.77
CA ARG A 118 -8.29 3.68 -3.02
C ARG A 118 -9.16 4.83 -2.56
N VAL A 119 -10.44 4.84 -2.91
CA VAL A 119 -11.39 5.92 -2.62
C VAL A 119 -12.53 5.40 -1.76
N GLN A 120 -12.68 5.96 -0.54
CA GLN A 120 -13.83 5.66 0.31
C GLN A 120 -14.99 6.61 0.01
N CYS A 121 -16.14 6.04 -0.31
CA CYS A 121 -17.39 6.79 -0.41
C CYS A 121 -17.83 7.32 0.96
N VAL A 122 -17.98 8.63 1.11
CA VAL A 122 -18.44 9.22 2.39
C VAL A 122 -19.88 8.86 2.74
N HIS A 123 -20.69 8.50 1.73
CA HIS A 123 -22.09 8.17 1.90
C HIS A 123 -22.31 6.73 2.40
N CYS A 124 -21.84 5.73 1.64
CA CYS A 124 -22.08 4.31 1.97
C CYS A 124 -20.88 3.59 2.58
N LYS A 125 -19.73 4.26 2.73
CA LYS A 125 -18.47 3.75 3.29
C LYS A 125 -17.77 2.67 2.45
N THR A 126 -18.30 2.34 1.28
CA THR A 126 -17.67 1.39 0.35
C THR A 126 -16.32 1.95 -0.14
N PHE A 127 -15.32 1.08 -0.19
CA PHE A 127 -14.04 1.36 -0.84
C PHE A 127 -14.10 1.03 -2.33
N ASN A 128 -13.57 1.94 -3.14
CA ASN A 128 -13.42 1.79 -4.58
C ASN A 128 -11.91 1.75 -4.86
N GLU A 129 -11.44 0.59 -5.32
CA GLU A 129 -10.02 0.34 -5.54
C GLU A 129 -9.58 0.73 -6.96
N GLY A 130 -8.29 1.07 -7.12
CA GLY A 130 -7.69 1.29 -8.43
C GLY A 130 -8.26 2.48 -9.20
N VAL A 131 -8.72 3.52 -8.51
CA VAL A 131 -9.32 4.70 -9.13
C VAL A 131 -8.25 5.57 -9.77
N THR A 132 -8.33 5.75 -11.10
CA THR A 132 -7.38 6.53 -11.90
C THR A 132 -7.94 7.88 -12.36
N THR A 133 -9.21 8.18 -12.07
CA THR A 133 -9.93 9.35 -12.57
C THR A 133 -10.39 10.25 -11.43
N THR A 134 -10.60 11.54 -11.75
CA THR A 134 -11.11 12.55 -10.80
C THR A 134 -12.53 12.27 -10.33
N ILE A 135 -13.32 11.54 -11.14
CA ILE A 135 -14.68 11.14 -10.80
C ILE A 135 -14.81 9.64 -11.02
N VAL A 136 -15.44 8.95 -10.07
CA VAL A 136 -15.68 7.50 -10.13
C VAL A 136 -17.11 7.18 -9.68
N ARG A 137 -17.75 6.21 -10.31
CA ARG A 137 -19.04 5.69 -9.84
C ARG A 137 -18.81 4.74 -8.68
N CYS A 138 -19.46 4.99 -7.55
CA CYS A 138 -19.35 4.16 -6.36
C CYS A 138 -19.89 2.74 -6.61
N ALA A 139 -19.06 1.72 -6.36
CA ALA A 139 -19.45 0.32 -6.51
C ALA A 139 -20.54 -0.10 -5.51
N GLY A 140 -20.68 0.61 -4.38
CA GLY A 140 -21.70 0.29 -3.36
C GLY A 140 -23.04 0.96 -3.60
N CYS A 141 -23.08 2.29 -3.71
CA CYS A 141 -24.36 3.03 -3.78
C CYS A 141 -24.63 3.65 -5.16
N GLY A 142 -23.72 3.52 -6.13
CA GLY A 142 -23.90 4.06 -7.48
C GLY A 142 -23.76 5.58 -7.62
N ALA A 143 -23.44 6.31 -6.54
CA ALA A 143 -23.23 7.75 -6.61
C ALA A 143 -21.97 8.10 -7.41
N ASN A 144 -22.02 9.21 -8.16
CA ASN A 144 -20.83 9.76 -8.80
C ASN A 144 -19.99 10.49 -7.75
N LEU A 145 -18.78 10.02 -7.51
CA LEU A 145 -17.88 10.51 -6.48
C LEU A 145 -16.78 11.37 -7.10
N PHE A 146 -16.64 12.58 -6.63
CA PHE A 146 -15.44 13.38 -6.83
C PHE A 146 -14.35 12.92 -5.85
N VAL A 147 -13.16 12.61 -6.38
CA VAL A 147 -12.01 12.14 -5.61
C VAL A 147 -11.25 13.35 -5.07
N ARG A 148 -11.36 13.59 -3.77
CA ARG A 148 -10.67 14.72 -3.12
C ARG A 148 -9.22 14.36 -2.79
N ASP A 149 -8.35 15.37 -2.81
CA ASP A 149 -6.97 15.27 -2.28
C ASP A 149 -6.94 15.28 -0.74
N HIS A 150 -7.86 14.54 -0.15
CA HIS A 150 -7.94 14.34 1.29
C HIS A 150 -7.75 12.86 1.60
N PHE A 151 -6.54 12.51 2.05
CA PHE A 151 -6.17 11.15 2.39
C PHE A 151 -6.32 10.89 3.88
N SER A 152 -7.04 9.84 4.23
CA SER A 152 -7.15 9.33 5.59
C SER A 152 -6.13 8.21 5.83
N ARG A 153 -5.09 8.49 6.61
CA ARG A 153 -4.09 7.47 6.98
C ARG A 153 -4.70 6.29 7.73
N ARG A 154 -5.72 6.55 8.57
CA ARG A 154 -6.42 5.51 9.32
C ARG A 154 -7.25 4.56 8.45
N LEU A 155 -7.74 5.06 7.31
CA LEU A 155 -8.55 4.28 6.37
C LEU A 155 -7.74 3.81 5.17
N SER A 156 -6.48 4.26 5.05
CA SER A 156 -5.61 4.04 3.89
C SER A 156 -6.33 4.39 2.58
N ALA A 157 -7.12 5.48 2.57
CA ALA A 157 -7.98 5.83 1.45
C ALA A 157 -8.19 7.34 1.30
N PHE A 158 -8.38 7.78 0.05
CA PHE A 158 -8.86 9.11 -0.29
C PHE A 158 -10.37 9.24 -0.08
N GLN A 159 -10.83 10.47 0.12
CA GLN A 159 -12.24 10.75 0.31
C GLN A 159 -12.97 10.92 -1.03
N GLY A 160 -14.04 10.16 -1.24
CA GLY A 160 -14.97 10.32 -2.37
C GLY A 160 -16.27 10.96 -1.92
N VAL A 161 -16.58 12.15 -2.44
CA VAL A 161 -17.80 12.89 -2.13
C VAL A 161 -18.75 12.88 -3.34
N LYS A 162 -20.07 12.82 -3.11
CA LYS A 162 -21.05 12.89 -4.19
C LYS A 162 -20.94 14.25 -4.89
N ILE A 163 -20.62 14.25 -6.21
CA ILE A 163 -20.33 15.48 -6.95
C ILE A 163 -21.60 16.26 -7.30
N ASP A 164 -22.68 15.56 -7.57
CA ASP A 164 -23.97 16.13 -7.98
C ASP A 164 -24.95 16.26 -6.80
N ALA A 165 -24.45 16.47 -5.56
CA ALA A 165 -25.27 16.55 -4.38
C ALA A 165 -26.17 17.80 -4.36
N GLU A 166 -25.67 18.93 -4.86
CA GLU A 166 -26.39 20.21 -4.90
C GLU A 166 -27.23 20.36 -6.19
N GLN A 167 -26.75 19.77 -7.30
CA GLN A 167 -27.44 19.79 -8.59
C GLN A 167 -27.48 18.37 -9.17
N PRO A 168 -28.54 17.58 -8.84
CA PRO A 168 -28.64 16.20 -9.29
C PRO A 168 -28.54 16.03 -10.79
N GLY A 169 -27.60 15.19 -11.25
CA GLY A 169 -27.36 14.92 -12.66
C GLY A 169 -26.33 15.83 -13.34
N ASP A 170 -25.86 16.88 -12.66
CA ASP A 170 -24.74 17.72 -13.15
C ASP A 170 -23.40 17.05 -12.76
N VAL A 171 -22.91 16.21 -13.66
CA VAL A 171 -21.67 15.44 -13.48
C VAL A 171 -20.65 15.90 -14.53
N PRO A 172 -19.58 16.58 -14.14
CA PRO A 172 -18.51 16.98 -15.05
C PRO A 172 -17.84 15.76 -15.70
N GLN A 173 -17.12 15.98 -16.78
CA GLN A 173 -16.34 14.96 -17.42
C GLN A 173 -15.22 14.49 -16.49
N ALA A 174 -15.10 13.16 -16.33
CA ALA A 174 -14.01 12.56 -15.57
C ALA A 174 -12.68 12.72 -16.31
N GLU A 175 -11.65 13.15 -15.60
CA GLU A 175 -10.30 13.27 -16.13
C GLU A 175 -9.40 12.16 -15.56
N ARG A 176 -8.47 11.64 -16.36
CA ARG A 176 -7.45 10.71 -15.88
C ARG A 176 -6.36 11.49 -15.14
N ALA A 177 -6.34 11.42 -13.83
CA ALA A 177 -5.44 12.16 -12.96
C ALA A 177 -4.44 11.29 -12.17
N TYR A 178 -4.72 9.99 -12.04
CA TYR A 178 -3.95 9.07 -11.18
C TYR A 178 -3.54 7.83 -11.97
N PRO A 179 -2.52 7.91 -12.82
CA PRO A 179 -2.06 6.81 -13.69
C PRO A 179 -1.36 5.68 -12.90
#